data_521458a8f8475b2fc8f4cd58f7d31aa6
#
_entry.id   521458a8f8475b2fc8f4cd58f7d31aa6
#
_cell.length_a   1.000
_cell.length_b   1.000
_cell.length_c   1.000
_cell.angle_alpha   90.00
_cell.angle_beta   90.00
_cell.angle_gamma   90.00
#
_symmetry.space_group_name_H-M   'P 1'
#
loop_
_entity.id
_entity.type
_entity.pdbx_description
1 polymer ?
#
loop_
_entity_poly.entity_id
_entity_poly.type
_entity_poly.pdbx_seq_one_letter_code
_entity_poly.pdbx_strand_id
1 'polypeptide(L)'
;KEPGALGDPLYLDVATTLREAGLDTIVLTGGRYGLGSKDTPPSSLFAVYKELEKDAPKARFTIGIVDDVTNLSLPEVKPAPITAAEGTVECKFWGLGGDGTVGANKNSTKIIGDHTDKYIQAYFQYDSKKTGGVTISHLRFGDKPIRSPYYINQADFVACHNPSYVTKGFKMVQDVKPGGVFMINCQWSDEELAHHLNAEAKKYIADNNIQLYTINAIDKAIELVWVNVLIQFFSLHSSNLLT
;
A
#
# COMPACT_ATOMS: atom_id res chain seq x y z
N LYS A 1 -13.64 20.75 -7.09
CA LYS A 1 -14.26 22.07 -7.22
C LYS A 1 -15.60 21.97 -7.95
N GLU A 2 -16.52 22.88 -7.67
CA GLU A 2 -17.77 22.99 -8.39
C GLU A 2 -17.54 23.39 -9.87
N PRO A 3 -18.41 22.93 -10.80
CA PRO A 3 -18.37 23.41 -12.18
C PRO A 3 -18.41 24.92 -12.24
N GLY A 4 -17.53 25.55 -13.02
CA GLY A 4 -17.42 26.98 -13.17
C GLY A 4 -16.66 27.73 -12.05
N ALA A 5 -16.30 27.08 -10.94
CA ALA A 5 -15.46 27.71 -9.91
C ALA A 5 -14.08 28.09 -10.46
N LEU A 6 -13.57 29.25 -10.06
CA LEU A 6 -12.27 29.76 -10.50
C LEU A 6 -11.10 28.96 -9.91
N GLY A 7 -11.27 28.30 -8.75
CA GLY A 7 -10.26 27.50 -8.08
C GLY A 7 -10.90 26.45 -7.18
N ASP A 8 -10.08 25.60 -6.59
CA ASP A 8 -10.50 24.72 -5.50
C ASP A 8 -10.63 25.53 -4.20
N PRO A 9 -11.48 25.17 -3.24
CA PRO A 9 -11.80 26.02 -2.08
C PRO A 9 -10.56 26.51 -1.33
N LEU A 10 -9.67 25.62 -0.93
CA LEU A 10 -8.44 26.01 -0.23
C LEU A 10 -7.57 26.99 -1.05
N TYR A 11 -7.48 26.77 -2.38
CA TYR A 11 -6.74 27.68 -3.25
C TYR A 11 -7.32 29.10 -3.22
N LEU A 12 -8.64 29.23 -3.26
CA LEU A 12 -9.33 30.52 -3.21
C LEU A 12 -9.13 31.23 -1.87
N ASP A 13 -9.23 30.50 -0.77
CA ASP A 13 -9.02 31.06 0.58
C ASP A 13 -7.58 31.54 0.75
N VAL A 14 -6.59 30.74 0.33
CA VAL A 14 -5.18 31.14 0.40
C VAL A 14 -4.89 32.34 -0.52
N ALA A 15 -5.42 32.35 -1.75
CA ALA A 15 -5.24 33.45 -2.68
C ALA A 15 -5.78 34.78 -2.12
N THR A 16 -6.97 34.71 -1.51
CA THR A 16 -7.59 35.88 -0.87
C THR A 16 -6.75 36.38 0.31
N THR A 17 -6.35 35.46 1.18
CA THR A 17 -5.53 35.77 2.37
C THR A 17 -4.18 36.40 1.99
N LEU A 18 -3.51 35.86 0.99
CA LEU A 18 -2.25 36.43 0.48
C LEU A 18 -2.45 37.86 -0.06
N ARG A 19 -3.52 38.04 -0.79
CA ARG A 19 -3.85 39.37 -1.33
C ARG A 19 -4.11 40.40 -0.23
N GLU A 20 -4.92 40.04 0.78
CA GLU A 20 -5.22 40.90 1.92
C GLU A 20 -3.98 41.24 2.77
N ALA A 21 -3.05 40.29 2.86
CA ALA A 21 -1.78 40.46 3.57
C ALA A 21 -0.73 41.24 2.76
N GLY A 22 -1.01 41.66 1.52
CA GLY A 22 -0.05 42.35 0.65
C GLY A 22 1.12 41.48 0.17
N LEU A 23 0.93 40.16 0.15
CA LEU A 23 1.94 39.19 -0.24
C LEU A 23 1.79 38.74 -1.72
N ASP A 24 1.59 39.70 -2.60
CA ASP A 24 1.28 39.49 -4.03
C ASP A 24 2.45 38.91 -4.83
N THR A 25 3.67 38.91 -4.28
CA THR A 25 4.87 38.35 -4.94
C THR A 25 5.01 36.86 -4.76
N ILE A 26 4.21 36.25 -3.89
CA ILE A 26 4.24 34.81 -3.66
C ILE A 26 3.57 34.09 -4.83
N VAL A 27 4.31 33.17 -5.47
CA VAL A 27 3.76 32.34 -6.54
C VAL A 27 2.87 31.25 -5.90
N LEU A 28 1.57 31.33 -6.15
CA LEU A 28 0.59 30.37 -5.67
C LEU A 28 0.21 29.42 -6.79
N THR A 29 0.32 28.12 -6.54
CA THR A 29 -0.10 27.05 -7.45
C THR A 29 -1.21 26.21 -6.84
N GLY A 30 -2.10 25.65 -7.67
CA GLY A 30 -3.19 24.78 -7.24
C GLY A 30 -2.97 23.34 -7.66
N GLY A 31 -2.81 22.43 -6.69
CA GLY A 31 -2.66 20.99 -6.92
C GLY A 31 -3.91 20.20 -6.54
N ARG A 32 -4.32 19.23 -7.37
CA ARG A 32 -5.41 18.29 -7.08
C ARG A 32 -4.86 16.89 -6.91
N TYR A 33 -5.33 16.18 -5.89
CA TYR A 33 -4.90 14.83 -5.54
C TYR A 33 -6.09 13.97 -5.07
N GLY A 34 -5.86 12.67 -4.89
CA GLY A 34 -6.89 11.73 -4.43
C GLY A 34 -8.01 11.48 -5.44
N LEU A 35 -7.85 11.91 -6.69
CA LEU A 35 -8.84 11.72 -7.75
C LEU A 35 -8.99 10.23 -8.07
N GLY A 36 -10.25 9.77 -8.25
CA GLY A 36 -10.53 8.36 -8.50
C GLY A 36 -10.16 7.44 -7.33
N SER A 37 -10.20 7.95 -6.10
CA SER A 37 -9.81 7.21 -4.88
C SER A 37 -8.35 6.69 -4.91
N LYS A 38 -7.47 7.37 -5.65
CA LYS A 38 -6.05 7.04 -5.70
C LYS A 38 -5.36 7.46 -4.41
N ASP A 39 -4.42 6.63 -3.97
CA ASP A 39 -3.49 6.99 -2.90
C ASP A 39 -2.60 8.17 -3.32
N THR A 40 -2.04 8.86 -2.35
CA THR A 40 -1.09 9.96 -2.57
C THR A 40 0.27 9.56 -2.00
N PRO A 41 1.05 8.75 -2.73
CA PRO A 41 2.33 8.27 -2.29
C PRO A 41 3.40 9.38 -2.30
N PRO A 42 4.52 9.20 -1.60
CA PRO A 42 5.65 10.15 -1.62
C PRO A 42 6.13 10.51 -3.02
N SER A 43 6.14 9.55 -3.96
CA SER A 43 6.53 9.80 -5.36
C SER A 43 5.71 10.91 -6.03
N SER A 44 4.41 11.00 -5.71
CA SER A 44 3.53 12.08 -6.18
C SER A 44 3.86 13.43 -5.52
N LEU A 45 4.14 13.43 -4.20
CA LEU A 45 4.50 14.67 -3.49
C LEU A 45 5.86 15.21 -3.92
N PHE A 46 6.85 14.36 -4.14
CA PHE A 46 8.15 14.77 -4.69
C PHE A 46 8.02 15.35 -6.10
N ALA A 47 7.06 14.87 -6.90
CA ALA A 47 6.76 15.48 -8.19
C ALA A 47 6.23 16.92 -8.05
N VAL A 48 5.46 17.19 -7.01
CA VAL A 48 4.99 18.56 -6.69
C VAL A 48 6.17 19.46 -6.32
N TYR A 49 7.07 19.00 -5.43
CA TYR A 49 8.26 19.79 -5.07
C TYR A 49 9.13 20.10 -6.30
N LYS A 50 9.37 19.12 -7.17
CA LYS A 50 10.11 19.33 -8.43
C LYS A 50 9.40 20.30 -9.39
N GLU A 51 8.08 20.34 -9.39
CA GLU A 51 7.34 21.32 -10.19
C GLU A 51 7.51 22.72 -9.62
N LEU A 52 7.48 22.87 -8.28
CA LEU A 52 7.62 24.15 -7.59
C LEU A 52 9.04 24.74 -7.67
N GLU A 53 10.06 23.91 -7.92
CA GLU A 53 11.46 24.35 -8.13
C GLU A 53 11.70 25.02 -9.49
N LYS A 54 10.75 24.95 -10.41
CA LYS A 54 10.88 25.57 -11.74
C LYS A 54 10.71 27.09 -11.66
N ASP A 55 11.39 27.81 -12.52
CA ASP A 55 11.23 29.27 -12.66
C ASP A 55 9.79 29.67 -13.01
N ALA A 56 9.07 28.82 -13.73
CA ALA A 56 7.68 28.99 -14.11
C ALA A 56 6.89 27.71 -13.85
N PRO A 57 6.50 27.43 -12.59
CA PRO A 57 5.70 26.26 -12.27
C PRO A 57 4.30 26.35 -12.88
N LYS A 58 3.68 25.22 -13.15
CA LYS A 58 2.28 25.17 -13.60
C LYS A 58 1.37 25.84 -12.56
N ALA A 59 0.56 26.79 -12.98
CA ALA A 59 -0.42 27.43 -12.09
C ALA A 59 -1.42 26.42 -11.50
N ARG A 60 -1.70 25.34 -12.24
CA ARG A 60 -2.55 24.23 -11.81
C ARG A 60 -1.99 22.91 -12.31
N PHE A 61 -2.12 21.87 -11.47
CA PHE A 61 -1.70 20.52 -11.83
C PHE A 61 -2.55 19.46 -11.11
N THR A 62 -2.43 18.22 -11.55
CA THR A 62 -2.98 17.02 -10.90
C THR A 62 -1.87 16.03 -10.61
N ILE A 63 -2.02 15.25 -9.55
CA ILE A 63 -1.15 14.12 -9.21
C ILE A 63 -1.97 12.84 -8.99
N GLY A 64 -1.33 11.69 -9.16
CA GLY A 64 -1.94 10.38 -8.96
C GLY A 64 -2.81 9.88 -10.12
N ILE A 65 -3.01 10.69 -11.15
CA ILE A 65 -3.70 10.31 -12.39
C ILE A 65 -2.89 10.75 -13.60
N VAL A 66 -3.21 10.16 -14.76
CA VAL A 66 -2.77 10.65 -16.07
C VAL A 66 -3.98 11.29 -16.73
N ASP A 67 -3.92 12.59 -16.94
CA ASP A 67 -4.97 13.36 -17.62
C ASP A 67 -4.44 13.77 -18.99
N ASP A 68 -4.97 13.17 -20.03
CA ASP A 68 -4.61 13.39 -21.42
C ASP A 68 -5.45 14.49 -22.11
N VAL A 69 -6.47 15.00 -21.43
CA VAL A 69 -7.34 16.06 -21.94
C VAL A 69 -6.74 17.43 -21.66
N THR A 70 -6.39 17.71 -20.39
CA THR A 70 -5.84 19.01 -19.98
C THR A 70 -4.31 19.02 -19.89
N ASN A 71 -3.68 17.85 -19.87
CA ASN A 71 -2.22 17.65 -19.72
C ASN A 71 -1.63 18.34 -18.48
N LEU A 72 -2.42 18.41 -17.41
CA LEU A 72 -2.02 19.03 -16.14
C LEU A 72 -1.35 18.05 -15.17
N SER A 73 -1.39 16.75 -15.46
CA SER A 73 -0.80 15.72 -14.60
C SER A 73 0.71 15.86 -14.48
N LEU A 74 1.21 15.73 -13.25
CA LEU A 74 2.62 15.58 -12.99
C LEU A 74 2.98 14.10 -12.94
N PRO A 75 4.05 13.67 -13.61
CA PRO A 75 4.52 12.29 -13.53
C PRO A 75 5.11 12.03 -12.15
N GLU A 76 4.84 10.86 -11.59
CA GLU A 76 5.47 10.44 -10.35
C GLU A 76 7.00 10.34 -10.48
N VAL A 77 7.69 10.65 -9.39
CA VAL A 77 9.15 10.52 -9.33
C VAL A 77 9.53 9.04 -9.32
N LYS A 78 10.48 8.67 -10.16
CA LYS A 78 11.02 7.31 -10.24
C LYS A 78 12.56 7.35 -10.09
N PRO A 79 13.17 6.43 -9.33
CA PRO A 79 12.51 5.47 -8.45
C PRO A 79 11.71 6.15 -7.34
N ALA A 80 10.71 5.46 -6.79
CA ALA A 80 9.93 6.01 -5.68
C ALA A 80 10.84 6.30 -4.47
N PRO A 81 10.74 7.49 -3.84
CA PRO A 81 11.58 7.82 -2.70
C PRO A 81 11.23 6.94 -1.49
N ILE A 82 12.25 6.49 -0.78
CA ILE A 82 12.10 5.79 0.49
C ILE A 82 11.93 6.85 1.58
N THR A 83 10.75 6.87 2.22
CA THR A 83 10.41 7.84 3.26
C THR A 83 10.10 7.18 4.61
N ALA A 84 10.03 5.86 4.66
CA ALA A 84 9.96 5.11 5.91
C ALA A 84 11.26 5.30 6.71
N ALA A 85 11.15 5.42 8.04
CA ALA A 85 12.33 5.47 8.90
C ALA A 85 13.13 4.17 8.76
N GLU A 86 14.44 4.26 8.81
CA GLU A 86 15.33 3.10 8.81
C GLU A 86 14.95 2.12 9.91
N GLY A 87 14.92 0.83 9.60
CA GLY A 87 14.49 -0.23 10.52
C GLY A 87 12.97 -0.41 10.61
N THR A 88 12.19 0.32 9.80
CA THR A 88 10.74 0.07 9.69
C THR A 88 10.50 -1.17 8.82
N VAL A 89 9.80 -2.15 9.40
CA VAL A 89 9.31 -3.33 8.66
C VAL A 89 7.95 -3.01 8.07
N GLU A 90 7.77 -3.30 6.79
CA GLU A 90 6.55 -3.04 6.02
C GLU A 90 5.94 -4.34 5.50
N CYS A 91 4.68 -4.61 5.85
CA CYS A 91 3.98 -5.85 5.50
C CYS A 91 2.67 -5.56 4.78
N LYS A 92 2.35 -6.39 3.76
CA LYS A 92 1.05 -6.37 3.07
C LYS A 92 0.37 -7.72 3.16
N PHE A 93 -0.92 -7.71 3.43
CA PHE A 93 -1.72 -8.93 3.52
C PHE A 93 -2.93 -8.82 2.60
N TRP A 94 -2.97 -9.66 1.59
CA TRP A 94 -4.06 -9.76 0.62
C TRP A 94 -5.07 -10.79 1.06
N GLY A 95 -6.29 -10.35 1.36
CA GLY A 95 -7.39 -11.18 1.82
C GLY A 95 -8.68 -10.92 1.06
N LEU A 96 -9.66 -11.77 1.32
CA LEU A 96 -11.00 -11.66 0.76
C LEU A 96 -11.93 -11.00 1.78
N GLY A 97 -12.77 -10.08 1.33
CA GLY A 97 -13.76 -9.43 2.19
C GLY A 97 -14.67 -10.46 2.89
N GLY A 98 -14.63 -10.47 4.22
CA GLY A 98 -15.35 -11.42 5.06
C GLY A 98 -14.56 -12.66 5.48
N ASP A 99 -13.32 -12.86 5.02
CA ASP A 99 -12.48 -14.01 5.39
C ASP A 99 -11.78 -13.85 6.75
N GLY A 100 -11.93 -12.68 7.40
CA GLY A 100 -11.34 -12.37 8.70
C GLY A 100 -9.91 -11.86 8.66
N THR A 101 -9.27 -11.73 7.49
CA THR A 101 -7.90 -11.20 7.33
C THR A 101 -7.70 -9.87 8.05
N VAL A 102 -8.66 -8.94 7.94
CA VAL A 102 -8.59 -7.63 8.61
C VAL A 102 -8.60 -7.78 10.13
N GLY A 103 -9.45 -8.66 10.67
CA GLY A 103 -9.52 -8.95 12.10
C GLY A 103 -8.21 -9.54 12.63
N ALA A 104 -7.63 -10.48 11.90
CA ALA A 104 -6.34 -11.09 12.24
C ALA A 104 -5.22 -10.04 12.27
N ASN A 105 -5.14 -9.17 11.26
CA ASN A 105 -4.12 -8.13 11.20
C ASN A 105 -4.30 -7.06 12.30
N LYS A 106 -5.54 -6.72 12.68
CA LYS A 106 -5.79 -5.88 13.86
C LYS A 106 -5.28 -6.54 15.14
N ASN A 107 -5.47 -7.86 15.27
CA ASN A 107 -4.98 -8.61 16.43
C ASN A 107 -3.44 -8.67 16.43
N SER A 108 -2.79 -8.91 15.28
CA SER A 108 -1.32 -8.84 15.14
C SER A 108 -0.78 -7.48 15.54
N THR A 109 -1.42 -6.39 15.09
CA THR A 109 -1.08 -5.03 15.50
C THR A 109 -1.13 -4.86 17.02
N LYS A 110 -2.18 -5.40 17.66
CA LYS A 110 -2.33 -5.34 19.10
C LYS A 110 -1.25 -6.17 19.80
N ILE A 111 -0.97 -7.39 19.34
CA ILE A 111 0.07 -8.26 19.92
C ILE A 111 1.44 -7.56 19.88
N ILE A 112 1.83 -7.02 18.74
CA ILE A 112 3.11 -6.32 18.60
C ILE A 112 3.15 -5.09 19.54
N GLY A 113 2.07 -4.29 19.59
CA GLY A 113 2.00 -3.11 20.45
C GLY A 113 1.99 -3.44 21.95
N ASP A 114 1.35 -4.54 22.38
CA ASP A 114 1.24 -4.91 23.77
C ASP A 114 2.50 -5.64 24.31
N HIS A 115 3.28 -6.27 23.41
CA HIS A 115 4.40 -7.13 23.79
C HIS A 115 5.76 -6.62 23.35
N THR A 116 5.84 -5.48 22.67
CA THR A 116 7.10 -4.85 22.25
C THR A 116 7.04 -3.34 22.42
N ASP A 117 8.21 -2.69 22.49
CA ASP A 117 8.32 -1.22 22.52
C ASP A 117 8.28 -0.59 21.12
N LYS A 118 7.87 -1.33 20.10
CA LYS A 118 7.84 -0.83 18.73
C LYS A 118 6.65 0.11 18.47
N TYR A 119 6.91 1.15 17.70
CA TYR A 119 5.84 1.92 17.08
C TYR A 119 5.17 1.07 16.01
N ILE A 120 3.83 1.19 15.89
CA ILE A 120 3.07 0.39 14.95
C ILE A 120 2.00 1.25 14.25
N GLN A 121 1.78 0.97 12.97
CA GLN A 121 0.72 1.57 12.17
C GLN A 121 0.04 0.49 11.33
N ALA A 122 -1.28 0.50 11.32
CA ALA A 122 -2.06 -0.36 10.43
C ALA A 122 -3.00 0.48 9.57
N TYR A 123 -3.12 0.11 8.31
CA TYR A 123 -4.02 0.71 7.34
C TYR A 123 -4.76 -0.39 6.57
N PHE A 124 -6.05 -0.21 6.33
CA PHE A 124 -6.88 -1.23 5.69
C PHE A 124 -7.54 -0.65 4.45
N GLN A 125 -7.20 -1.21 3.31
CA GLN A 125 -7.79 -0.88 2.02
C GLN A 125 -8.91 -1.88 1.70
N TYR A 126 -10.05 -1.36 1.31
CA TYR A 126 -11.22 -2.15 0.97
C TYR A 126 -11.63 -1.88 -0.48
N ASP A 127 -12.09 -2.93 -1.16
CA ASP A 127 -12.86 -2.77 -2.38
C ASP A 127 -14.24 -2.19 -2.05
N SER A 128 -14.86 -1.49 -2.99
CA SER A 128 -16.25 -0.99 -2.88
C SER A 128 -17.28 -2.11 -2.67
N LYS A 129 -16.94 -3.32 -3.08
CA LYS A 129 -17.78 -4.52 -2.92
C LYS A 129 -17.64 -5.08 -1.50
N LYS A 130 -18.75 -5.08 -0.76
CA LYS A 130 -18.79 -5.39 0.68
C LYS A 130 -18.40 -6.84 1.01
N THR A 131 -18.79 -7.82 0.18
CA THR A 131 -18.50 -9.25 0.38
C THR A 131 -17.83 -9.81 -0.85
N GLY A 132 -16.72 -10.54 -0.65
CA GLY A 132 -15.95 -11.15 -1.74
C GLY A 132 -15.11 -10.14 -2.54
N GLY A 133 -15.00 -8.89 -2.09
CA GLY A 133 -14.05 -7.91 -2.61
C GLY A 133 -12.65 -8.11 -2.04
N VAL A 134 -11.65 -7.55 -2.69
CA VAL A 134 -10.26 -7.60 -2.22
C VAL A 134 -10.11 -6.72 -0.98
N THR A 135 -9.43 -7.22 0.04
CA THR A 135 -8.95 -6.42 1.16
C THR A 135 -7.43 -6.46 1.21
N ILE A 136 -6.80 -5.32 1.41
CA ILE A 136 -5.35 -5.26 1.57
C ILE A 136 -5.06 -4.57 2.91
N SER A 137 -4.40 -5.30 3.81
CA SER A 137 -3.94 -4.73 5.08
C SER A 137 -2.48 -4.31 4.92
N HIS A 138 -2.19 -3.09 5.34
CA HIS A 138 -0.86 -2.51 5.35
C HIS A 138 -0.42 -2.36 6.80
N LEU A 139 0.67 -2.99 7.18
CA LEU A 139 1.20 -2.97 8.54
C LEU A 139 2.64 -2.48 8.52
N ARG A 140 2.94 -1.47 9.34
CA ARG A 140 4.29 -0.99 9.60
C ARG A 140 4.61 -1.09 11.07
N PHE A 141 5.81 -1.51 11.39
CA PHE A 141 6.32 -1.46 12.76
C PHE A 141 7.83 -1.24 12.79
N GLY A 142 8.33 -0.63 13.85
CA GLY A 142 9.76 -0.29 13.98
C GLY A 142 10.07 0.49 15.25
N ASP A 143 11.34 0.80 15.45
CA ASP A 143 11.83 1.45 16.66
C ASP A 143 11.70 2.98 16.65
N LYS A 144 11.27 3.55 15.54
CA LYS A 144 11.06 4.99 15.37
C LYS A 144 9.60 5.31 15.12
N PRO A 145 9.09 6.51 15.49
CA PRO A 145 7.73 6.93 15.21
C PRO A 145 7.39 6.83 13.73
N ILE A 146 6.26 6.19 13.41
CA ILE A 146 5.78 5.99 12.05
C ILE A 146 4.83 7.12 11.68
N ARG A 147 5.16 7.87 10.61
CA ARG A 147 4.38 8.99 10.09
C ARG A 147 4.17 8.82 8.59
N SER A 148 3.55 7.71 8.19
CA SER A 148 3.41 7.29 6.79
C SER A 148 1.93 7.15 6.42
N PRO A 149 1.18 8.26 6.15
CA PRO A 149 -0.24 8.23 5.84
C PRO A 149 -0.50 7.85 4.36
N TYR A 150 0.17 6.83 3.87
CA TYR A 150 0.07 6.30 2.51
C TYR A 150 0.22 4.78 2.53
N TYR A 151 -0.25 4.12 1.45
CA TYR A 151 -0.16 2.67 1.32
C TYR A 151 1.28 2.20 1.12
N ILE A 152 1.54 0.97 1.57
CA ILE A 152 2.82 0.31 1.31
C ILE A 152 2.84 -0.12 -0.16
N ASN A 153 3.82 0.36 -0.91
CA ASN A 153 4.02 -0.01 -2.31
C ASN A 153 5.12 -1.07 -2.48
N GLN A 154 6.10 -1.06 -1.56
CA GLN A 154 7.19 -2.04 -1.51
C GLN A 154 7.29 -2.54 -0.07
N ALA A 155 7.04 -3.83 0.13
CA ALA A 155 6.97 -4.47 1.44
C ALA A 155 8.13 -5.45 1.66
N ASP A 156 8.54 -5.59 2.91
CA ASP A 156 9.50 -6.62 3.32
C ASP A 156 8.83 -8.00 3.31
N PHE A 157 7.52 -8.03 3.60
CA PHE A 157 6.70 -9.23 3.64
C PHE A 157 5.35 -8.99 2.94
N VAL A 158 4.98 -9.90 2.04
CA VAL A 158 3.65 -9.93 1.40
C VAL A 158 3.02 -11.29 1.60
N ALA A 159 1.80 -11.34 2.13
CA ALA A 159 1.02 -12.57 2.27
C ALA A 159 -0.22 -12.55 1.37
N CYS A 160 -0.44 -13.66 0.66
CA CYS A 160 -1.65 -13.95 -0.08
C CYS A 160 -2.47 -14.97 0.70
N HIS A 161 -3.55 -14.54 1.35
CA HIS A 161 -4.40 -15.42 2.15
C HIS A 161 -5.36 -16.26 1.29
N ASN A 162 -5.72 -15.77 0.10
CA ASN A 162 -6.62 -16.47 -0.81
C ASN A 162 -5.89 -16.84 -2.11
N PRO A 163 -5.63 -18.16 -2.36
CA PRO A 163 -4.86 -18.61 -3.51
C PRO A 163 -5.52 -18.25 -4.86
N SER A 164 -6.83 -17.98 -4.88
CA SER A 164 -7.50 -17.55 -6.12
C SER A 164 -6.94 -16.24 -6.70
N TYR A 165 -6.27 -15.44 -5.89
CA TYR A 165 -5.62 -14.21 -6.39
C TYR A 165 -4.39 -14.49 -7.23
N VAL A 166 -3.68 -15.59 -6.93
CA VAL A 166 -2.58 -16.07 -7.78
C VAL A 166 -3.10 -16.50 -9.14
N THR A 167 -4.15 -17.34 -9.16
CA THR A 167 -4.75 -17.83 -10.42
C THR A 167 -5.41 -16.73 -11.24
N LYS A 168 -5.90 -15.68 -10.60
CA LYS A 168 -6.46 -14.47 -11.27
C LYS A 168 -5.39 -13.49 -11.75
N GLY A 169 -4.12 -13.75 -11.48
CA GLY A 169 -3.01 -12.93 -11.94
C GLY A 169 -2.86 -11.58 -11.24
N PHE A 170 -3.30 -11.47 -9.98
CA PHE A 170 -3.05 -10.25 -9.20
C PHE A 170 -1.54 -10.02 -9.01
N LYS A 171 -1.12 -8.77 -9.16
CA LYS A 171 0.30 -8.37 -9.06
C LYS A 171 0.72 -8.16 -7.60
N MET A 172 0.77 -9.24 -6.83
CA MET A 172 1.10 -9.20 -5.41
C MET A 172 2.60 -9.31 -5.15
N VAL A 173 3.28 -10.17 -5.92
CA VAL A 173 4.72 -10.42 -5.72
C VAL A 173 5.57 -9.21 -6.09
N GLN A 174 5.10 -8.37 -7.01
CA GLN A 174 5.76 -7.13 -7.40
C GLN A 174 5.76 -6.07 -6.28
N ASP A 175 4.94 -6.26 -5.26
CA ASP A 175 4.95 -5.43 -4.05
C ASP A 175 6.06 -5.82 -3.06
N VAL A 176 6.76 -6.94 -3.27
CA VAL A 176 7.83 -7.40 -2.39
C VAL A 176 9.15 -6.71 -2.75
N LYS A 177 9.85 -6.17 -1.75
CA LYS A 177 11.20 -5.64 -1.93
C LYS A 177 12.18 -6.74 -2.35
N PRO A 178 13.25 -6.44 -3.12
CA PRO A 178 14.29 -7.42 -3.39
C PRO A 178 14.81 -8.07 -2.10
N GLY A 179 14.91 -9.39 -2.09
CA GLY A 179 15.30 -10.20 -0.93
C GLY A 179 14.19 -10.41 0.11
N GLY A 180 13.02 -9.80 -0.08
CA GLY A 180 11.87 -9.93 0.82
C GLY A 180 11.14 -11.26 0.71
N VAL A 181 10.05 -11.39 1.46
CA VAL A 181 9.28 -12.64 1.60
C VAL A 181 7.92 -12.52 0.94
N PHE A 182 7.56 -13.53 0.13
CA PHE A 182 6.22 -13.74 -0.38
C PHE A 182 5.65 -15.05 0.15
N MET A 183 4.51 -15.00 0.84
CA MET A 183 3.86 -16.17 1.42
C MET A 183 2.47 -16.38 0.83
N ILE A 184 2.13 -17.61 0.48
CA ILE A 184 0.83 -17.97 -0.08
C ILE A 184 0.16 -19.03 0.80
N ASN A 185 -1.09 -18.79 1.22
CA ASN A 185 -1.93 -19.81 1.81
C ASN A 185 -2.53 -20.67 0.70
N CYS A 186 -2.02 -21.85 0.50
CA CYS A 186 -2.51 -22.80 -0.51
C CYS A 186 -2.23 -24.25 -0.11
N GLN A 187 -2.95 -25.16 -0.79
CA GLN A 187 -2.79 -26.62 -0.65
C GLN A 187 -1.94 -27.22 -1.78
N TRP A 188 -1.35 -26.39 -2.62
CA TRP A 188 -0.63 -26.80 -3.82
C TRP A 188 0.72 -27.43 -3.50
N SER A 189 1.09 -28.47 -4.25
CA SER A 189 2.46 -28.95 -4.33
C SER A 189 3.35 -27.92 -5.01
N ASP A 190 4.67 -28.11 -4.97
CA ASP A 190 5.62 -27.21 -5.62
C ASP A 190 5.41 -27.17 -7.14
N GLU A 191 5.06 -28.32 -7.75
CA GLU A 191 4.77 -28.42 -9.18
C GLU A 191 3.48 -27.66 -9.53
N GLU A 192 2.43 -27.83 -8.74
CA GLU A 192 1.16 -27.12 -8.93
C GLU A 192 1.35 -25.61 -8.74
N LEU A 193 2.08 -25.20 -7.70
CA LEU A 193 2.42 -23.79 -7.48
C LEU A 193 3.16 -23.20 -8.68
N ALA A 194 4.11 -23.95 -9.23
CA ALA A 194 4.84 -23.53 -10.42
C ALA A 194 3.93 -23.37 -11.65
N HIS A 195 2.85 -24.13 -11.74
CA HIS A 195 1.84 -23.96 -12.80
C HIS A 195 0.94 -22.75 -12.56
N HIS A 196 0.56 -22.48 -11.31
CA HIS A 196 -0.34 -21.38 -10.97
C HIS A 196 0.30 -20.00 -11.03
N LEU A 197 1.60 -19.91 -10.74
CA LEU A 197 2.35 -18.65 -10.87
C LEU A 197 2.56 -18.31 -12.34
N ASN A 198 2.16 -17.10 -12.74
CA ASN A 198 2.40 -16.62 -14.10
C ASN A 198 3.90 -16.33 -14.36
N ALA A 199 4.28 -16.20 -15.63
CA ALA A 199 5.66 -16.00 -16.02
C ALA A 199 6.28 -14.71 -15.46
N GLU A 200 5.49 -13.63 -15.37
CA GLU A 200 5.93 -12.34 -14.81
C GLU A 200 6.27 -12.48 -13.33
N ALA A 201 5.41 -13.15 -12.55
CA ALA A 201 5.64 -13.40 -11.14
C ALA A 201 6.88 -14.27 -10.90
N LYS A 202 7.02 -15.37 -11.65
CA LYS A 202 8.20 -16.25 -11.57
C LYS A 202 9.49 -15.50 -11.89
N LYS A 203 9.46 -14.69 -12.94
CA LYS A 203 10.61 -13.85 -13.32
C LYS A 203 10.96 -12.87 -12.21
N TYR A 204 9.97 -12.19 -11.63
CA TYR A 204 10.19 -11.22 -10.56
C TYR A 204 10.80 -11.89 -9.31
N ILE A 205 10.28 -13.07 -8.91
CA ILE A 205 10.79 -13.87 -7.79
C ILE A 205 12.29 -14.18 -8.01
N ALA A 206 12.63 -14.66 -9.20
CA ALA A 206 14.01 -15.03 -9.52
C ALA A 206 14.95 -13.82 -9.59
N ASP A 207 14.55 -12.77 -10.32
CA ASP A 207 15.39 -11.57 -10.55
C ASP A 207 15.65 -10.80 -9.25
N ASN A 208 14.72 -10.83 -8.28
CA ASN A 208 14.80 -10.06 -7.04
C ASN A 208 15.11 -10.94 -5.81
N ASN A 209 15.45 -12.21 -6.00
CA ASN A 209 15.77 -13.16 -4.92
C ASN A 209 14.68 -13.19 -3.82
N ILE A 210 13.40 -13.21 -4.23
CA ILE A 210 12.27 -13.26 -3.31
C ILE A 210 12.18 -14.63 -2.67
N GLN A 211 12.06 -14.66 -1.35
CA GLN A 211 11.86 -15.90 -0.60
C GLN A 211 10.38 -16.28 -0.65
N LEU A 212 10.06 -17.39 -1.36
CA LEU A 212 8.70 -17.88 -1.53
C LEU A 212 8.40 -18.97 -0.49
N TYR A 213 7.30 -18.77 0.27
CA TYR A 213 6.79 -19.73 1.23
C TYR A 213 5.34 -20.08 0.93
N THR A 214 4.96 -21.31 1.24
CA THR A 214 3.56 -21.75 1.23
C THR A 214 3.16 -22.25 2.60
N ILE A 215 1.88 -22.11 2.93
CA ILE A 215 1.29 -22.68 4.12
C ILE A 215 -0.10 -23.22 3.79
N ASN A 216 -0.40 -24.44 4.22
CA ASN A 216 -1.74 -25.01 4.17
C ASN A 216 -2.47 -24.73 5.49
N ALA A 217 -2.89 -23.51 5.70
CA ALA A 217 -3.55 -23.09 6.94
C ALA A 217 -4.96 -23.67 7.08
N ILE A 218 -5.63 -24.02 5.97
CA ILE A 218 -6.98 -24.57 5.97
C ILE A 218 -6.99 -25.95 6.61
N ASP A 219 -6.15 -26.86 6.14
CA ASP A 219 -6.10 -28.21 6.68
C ASP A 219 -5.61 -28.21 8.14
N LYS A 220 -4.63 -27.35 8.45
CA LYS A 220 -4.17 -27.18 9.83
C LYS A 220 -5.27 -26.71 10.78
N ALA A 221 -6.13 -25.81 10.35
CA ALA A 221 -7.26 -25.37 11.16
C ALA A 221 -8.33 -26.47 11.31
N ILE A 222 -8.57 -27.25 10.27
CA ILE A 222 -9.49 -28.41 10.32
C ILE A 222 -8.95 -29.47 11.31
N GLU A 223 -7.65 -29.78 11.23
CA GLU A 223 -6.99 -30.71 12.17
C GLU A 223 -7.12 -30.26 13.63
N LEU A 224 -7.08 -28.96 13.89
CA LEU A 224 -7.19 -28.37 15.23
C LEU A 224 -8.65 -28.17 15.71
N VAL A 225 -9.64 -28.59 14.90
CA VAL A 225 -11.10 -28.41 15.20
C VAL A 225 -11.50 -26.93 15.39
N TRP A 226 -10.74 -26.01 14.85
CA TRP A 226 -10.91 -24.57 15.09
C TRP A 226 -11.13 -23.80 13.78
N VAL A 227 -12.33 -23.88 13.21
CA VAL A 227 -12.68 -23.22 11.94
C VAL A 227 -12.48 -21.68 12.00
N ASN A 228 -12.60 -21.07 13.18
CA ASN A 228 -12.42 -19.60 13.36
C ASN A 228 -10.97 -19.18 13.70
N VAL A 229 -10.04 -20.13 13.89
CA VAL A 229 -8.64 -19.84 14.27
C VAL A 229 -7.71 -19.75 13.06
N LEU A 230 -8.19 -20.16 11.88
CA LEU A 230 -7.44 -20.15 10.63
C LEU A 230 -6.64 -18.85 10.42
N ILE A 231 -7.24 -17.75 10.72
CA ILE A 231 -6.69 -16.43 10.43
C ILE A 231 -5.75 -15.96 11.53
N GLN A 232 -6.01 -16.32 12.79
CA GLN A 232 -5.08 -16.05 13.88
C GLN A 232 -3.79 -16.85 13.74
N PHE A 233 -3.87 -18.08 13.25
CA PHE A 233 -2.70 -18.93 13.01
C PHE A 233 -1.79 -18.34 11.91
N PHE A 234 -2.40 -17.75 10.87
CA PHE A 234 -1.69 -17.10 9.80
C PHE A 234 -0.95 -15.84 10.29
N SER A 235 -1.58 -15.06 11.15
CA SER A 235 -0.98 -13.85 11.73
C SER A 235 0.18 -14.15 12.69
N LEU A 236 0.09 -15.22 13.47
CA LEU A 236 1.15 -15.67 14.38
C LEU A 236 2.38 -16.22 13.65
N HIS A 237 2.18 -16.92 12.53
CA HIS A 237 3.31 -17.41 11.71
C HIS A 237 4.01 -16.30 10.95
N SER A 238 3.25 -15.32 10.46
CA SER A 238 3.87 -14.15 9.82
C SER A 238 4.65 -13.28 10.81
N SER A 239 4.20 -13.18 12.08
CA SER A 239 4.96 -12.45 13.10
C SER A 239 6.26 -13.18 13.53
N ASN A 240 6.29 -14.52 13.50
CA ASN A 240 7.50 -15.30 13.79
C ASN A 240 8.53 -15.31 12.65
N LEU A 241 8.13 -15.03 11.42
CA LEU A 241 9.05 -14.86 10.27
C LEU A 241 9.65 -13.44 10.20
N LEU A 242 9.13 -12.52 10.99
CA LEU A 242 9.54 -11.10 11.01
C LEU A 242 10.31 -10.71 12.27
N THR A 243 10.49 -11.62 13.23
CA THR A 243 11.36 -11.48 14.43
C THR A 243 12.61 -12.32 14.30
#